data_6908d0643811ebadab36536f9b646cc2
#
_entry.id   6908d0643811ebadab36536f9b646cc2
#
_cell.length_a   1.000
_cell.length_b   1.000
_cell.length_c   1.000
_cell.angle_alpha   90.00
_cell.angle_beta   90.00
_cell.angle_gamma   90.00
#
_symmetry.space_group_name_H-M   'P 1'
#
loop_
_entity.id
_entity.type
_entity.pdbx_description
1 polymer ?
#
loop_
_entity_poly.entity_id
_entity_poly.type
_entity_poly.pdbx_seq_one_letter_code
_entity_poly.pdbx_strand_id
1 'polypeptide(L)'
;GQFVGLSVAEDLAFALENDMESQQIMHQKIGDWAEKLSLTDLLAHRPQDLSGGQKQRVSLAGVLIDESPILLFDEPLANLDPKSGQDTIDLIDRLHRQEGTTTIIIEHRLEDVLYRHVDRVVLINDGQILFNGNPDQLLKTSLLQENGIREPLYISTLRALGYPIEDAEHLASVWEVDVASLTVGQLPALHFESESEEVLLETNHLHFSYPEKQVLKDINLTIHKGERLAIVGKNGAGKSTLAKALCGFIRPEGELLWNGQSI
;
A
#
# COMPACT_ATOMS: atom_id res chain seq x y z
N GLY A 1 16.83 6.79 8.22
CA GLY A 1 17.91 5.85 8.27
C GLY A 1 17.55 4.66 9.15
N GLN A 2 16.98 3.62 8.54
CA GLN A 2 16.58 2.42 9.28
C GLN A 2 17.63 1.30 9.15
N PHE A 3 18.59 1.43 8.22
CA PHE A 3 19.58 0.39 7.93
C PHE A 3 20.94 0.78 8.47
N VAL A 4 21.59 -0.14 9.16
CA VAL A 4 22.91 0.03 9.80
C VAL A 4 24.00 -0.68 8.98
N GLY A 5 23.68 -1.84 8.38
CA GLY A 5 24.59 -2.63 7.58
C GLY A 5 24.96 -2.01 6.23
N LEU A 6 26.14 -2.31 5.72
CA LEU A 6 26.57 -1.97 4.37
C LEU A 6 25.93 -2.89 3.32
N SER A 7 25.52 -4.08 3.72
CA SER A 7 24.76 -5.04 2.95
C SER A 7 23.50 -5.50 3.71
N VAL A 8 22.55 -6.11 3.01
CA VAL A 8 21.37 -6.71 3.63
C VAL A 8 21.76 -7.78 4.65
N ALA A 9 22.76 -8.62 4.32
CA ALA A 9 23.23 -9.65 5.24
C ALA A 9 23.79 -9.06 6.53
N GLU A 10 24.59 -7.98 6.45
CA GLU A 10 25.12 -7.29 7.62
C GLU A 10 24.02 -6.60 8.45
N ASP A 11 23.00 -6.05 7.79
CA ASP A 11 21.88 -5.42 8.46
C ASP A 11 21.07 -6.45 9.28
N LEU A 12 20.84 -7.64 8.71
CA LEU A 12 20.19 -8.76 9.42
C LEU A 12 21.08 -9.35 10.53
N ALA A 13 22.40 -9.37 10.34
CA ALA A 13 23.32 -9.87 11.35
C ALA A 13 23.36 -8.97 12.60
N PHE A 14 23.10 -7.68 12.44
CA PHE A 14 23.24 -6.69 13.51
C PHE A 14 22.42 -7.02 14.76
N ALA A 15 21.19 -7.51 14.59
CA ALA A 15 20.34 -7.93 15.71
C ALA A 15 20.95 -9.11 16.44
N LEU A 16 21.37 -10.15 15.71
CA LEU A 16 21.95 -11.38 16.25
C LEU A 16 23.32 -11.17 16.89
N GLU A 17 24.10 -10.18 16.41
CA GLU A 17 25.38 -9.77 17.02
C GLU A 17 25.14 -9.17 18.42
N ASN A 18 24.09 -8.39 18.61
CA ASN A 18 23.72 -7.84 19.91
C ASN A 18 23.36 -8.95 20.93
N ASP A 19 22.78 -10.05 20.45
CA ASP A 19 22.46 -11.22 21.26
C ASP A 19 23.65 -12.18 21.48
N MET A 20 24.84 -11.80 20.97
CA MET A 20 26.07 -12.60 21.07
C MET A 20 25.95 -13.99 20.46
N GLU A 21 25.15 -14.15 19.41
CA GLU A 21 24.99 -15.42 18.71
C GLU A 21 26.28 -15.84 18.00
N SER A 22 26.51 -17.14 17.85
CA SER A 22 27.67 -17.62 17.09
C SER A 22 27.53 -17.36 15.60
N GLN A 23 28.64 -17.15 14.90
CA GLN A 23 28.62 -16.93 13.44
C GLN A 23 27.86 -18.02 12.67
N GLN A 24 27.98 -19.26 13.11
CA GLN A 24 27.27 -20.38 12.48
C GLN A 24 25.75 -20.24 12.62
N ILE A 25 25.26 -19.87 13.80
CA ILE A 25 23.84 -19.65 14.05
C ILE A 25 23.36 -18.42 13.27
N MET A 26 24.13 -17.32 13.26
CA MET A 26 23.80 -16.11 12.48
C MET A 26 23.63 -16.45 11.01
N HIS A 27 24.59 -17.13 10.38
CA HIS A 27 24.50 -17.52 8.98
C HIS A 27 23.27 -18.39 8.67
N GLN A 28 22.95 -19.32 9.56
CA GLN A 28 21.79 -20.18 9.41
C GLN A 28 20.50 -19.36 9.49
N LYS A 29 20.30 -18.57 10.55
CA LYS A 29 19.09 -17.75 10.74
C LYS A 29 18.91 -16.74 9.60
N ILE A 30 19.98 -16.07 9.17
CA ILE A 30 19.92 -15.13 8.03
C ILE A 30 19.51 -15.86 6.75
N GLY A 31 20.06 -17.05 6.49
CA GLY A 31 19.70 -17.86 5.33
C GLY A 31 18.22 -18.26 5.34
N ASP A 32 17.75 -18.79 6.46
CA ASP A 32 16.35 -19.24 6.62
C ASP A 32 15.36 -18.09 6.44
N TRP A 33 15.61 -16.94 7.04
CA TRP A 33 14.75 -15.76 6.89
C TRP A 33 14.84 -15.10 5.51
N ALA A 34 16.03 -15.12 4.90
CA ALA A 34 16.21 -14.64 3.53
C ALA A 34 15.41 -15.48 2.53
N GLU A 35 15.35 -16.79 2.71
CA GLU A 35 14.54 -17.68 1.87
C GLU A 35 13.05 -17.43 2.08
N LYS A 36 12.57 -17.41 3.34
CA LYS A 36 11.15 -17.16 3.69
C LYS A 36 10.64 -15.83 3.12
N LEU A 37 11.47 -14.80 3.07
CA LEU A 37 11.11 -13.45 2.63
C LEU A 37 11.54 -13.11 1.20
N SER A 38 12.08 -14.10 0.45
CA SER A 38 12.58 -13.92 -0.91
C SER A 38 13.63 -12.79 -1.00
N LEU A 39 14.63 -12.84 -0.12
CA LEU A 39 15.75 -11.91 -0.01
C LEU A 39 17.09 -12.54 -0.37
N THR A 40 17.15 -13.82 -0.68
CA THR A 40 18.39 -14.59 -0.89
C THR A 40 19.31 -13.91 -1.91
N ASP A 41 18.75 -13.49 -3.05
CA ASP A 41 19.51 -12.82 -4.12
C ASP A 41 19.92 -11.38 -3.76
N LEU A 42 19.36 -10.84 -2.67
CA LEU A 42 19.56 -9.46 -2.23
C LEU A 42 20.53 -9.35 -1.06
N LEU A 43 20.99 -10.44 -0.46
CA LEU A 43 21.82 -10.43 0.73
C LEU A 43 23.12 -9.63 0.56
N ALA A 44 23.71 -9.64 -0.63
CA ALA A 44 24.92 -8.88 -0.95
C ALA A 44 24.65 -7.43 -1.39
N HIS A 45 23.39 -7.03 -1.59
CA HIS A 45 23.06 -5.68 -2.05
C HIS A 45 23.09 -4.68 -0.90
N ARG A 46 23.30 -3.42 -1.24
CA ARG A 46 23.16 -2.31 -0.28
C ARG A 46 21.69 -2.02 -0.03
N PRO A 47 21.26 -1.86 1.23
CA PRO A 47 19.86 -1.55 1.52
C PRO A 47 19.34 -0.29 0.81
N GLN A 48 20.19 0.68 0.54
CA GLN A 48 19.84 1.93 -0.14
C GLN A 48 19.39 1.71 -1.60
N ASP A 49 19.95 0.69 -2.27
CA ASP A 49 19.71 0.39 -3.69
C ASP A 49 18.42 -0.41 -3.92
N LEU A 50 17.80 -0.87 -2.84
CA LEU A 50 16.58 -1.67 -2.87
C LEU A 50 15.33 -0.84 -3.18
N SER A 51 14.35 -1.47 -3.82
CA SER A 51 13.01 -0.90 -3.97
C SER A 51 12.29 -0.78 -2.61
N GLY A 52 11.23 0.05 -2.52
CA GLY A 52 10.48 0.23 -1.28
C GLY A 52 9.96 -1.08 -0.69
N GLY A 53 9.39 -1.97 -1.51
CA GLY A 53 8.91 -3.28 -1.06
C GLY A 53 10.03 -4.23 -0.64
N GLN A 54 11.21 -4.15 -1.28
CA GLN A 54 12.39 -4.92 -0.85
C GLN A 54 12.91 -4.40 0.50
N LYS A 55 13.02 -3.07 0.68
CA LYS A 55 13.40 -2.44 1.95
C LYS A 55 12.49 -2.87 3.09
N GLN A 56 11.19 -2.91 2.84
CA GLN A 56 10.22 -3.33 3.83
C GLN A 56 10.41 -4.80 4.23
N ARG A 57 10.65 -5.70 3.27
CA ARG A 57 10.95 -7.11 3.58
C ARG A 57 12.24 -7.28 4.36
N VAL A 58 13.28 -6.49 4.07
CA VAL A 58 14.54 -6.50 4.84
C VAL A 58 14.30 -6.02 6.27
N SER A 59 13.58 -4.92 6.46
CA SER A 59 13.22 -4.43 7.80
C SER A 59 12.39 -5.47 8.58
N LEU A 60 11.48 -6.15 7.90
CA LEU A 60 10.70 -7.22 8.51
C LEU A 60 11.57 -8.42 8.90
N ALA A 61 12.51 -8.83 8.04
CA ALA A 61 13.47 -9.88 8.37
C ALA A 61 14.27 -9.54 9.62
N GLY A 62 14.75 -8.29 9.73
CA GLY A 62 15.50 -7.83 10.90
C GLY A 62 14.71 -7.88 12.21
N VAL A 63 13.38 -7.72 12.16
CA VAL A 63 12.53 -7.86 13.35
C VAL A 63 12.22 -9.34 13.66
N LEU A 64 12.01 -10.14 12.62
CA LEU A 64 11.61 -11.54 12.78
C LEU A 64 12.76 -12.45 13.22
N ILE A 65 14.00 -12.08 12.88
CA ILE A 65 15.20 -12.87 13.19
C ILE A 65 15.42 -13.03 14.71
N ASP A 66 14.87 -12.09 15.50
CA ASP A 66 14.89 -12.14 16.97
C ASP A 66 13.85 -13.09 17.56
N GLU A 67 13.01 -13.73 16.72
CA GLU A 67 11.98 -14.68 17.14
C GLU A 67 11.02 -14.13 18.22
N SER A 68 10.72 -12.82 18.14
CA SER A 68 9.80 -12.18 19.07
C SER A 68 8.39 -12.78 18.97
N PRO A 69 7.74 -13.15 20.10
CA PRO A 69 6.40 -13.72 20.08
C PRO A 69 5.30 -12.71 19.72
N ILE A 70 5.63 -11.41 19.72
CA ILE A 70 4.70 -10.31 19.40
C ILE A 70 5.34 -9.44 18.33
N LEU A 71 4.63 -9.26 17.22
CA LEU A 71 5.01 -8.37 16.15
C LEU A 71 4.08 -7.14 16.15
N LEU A 72 4.67 -5.96 16.20
CA LEU A 72 3.97 -4.69 16.11
C LEU A 72 4.28 -4.01 14.77
N PHE A 73 3.26 -3.77 13.98
CA PHE A 73 3.34 -3.05 12.70
C PHE A 73 2.65 -1.69 12.85
N ASP A 74 3.41 -0.62 12.71
CA ASP A 74 2.92 0.74 12.76
C ASP A 74 2.87 1.32 11.34
N GLU A 75 1.66 1.48 10.81
CA GLU A 75 1.36 1.93 9.44
C GLU A 75 2.14 1.18 8.34
N PRO A 76 2.13 -0.16 8.32
CA PRO A 76 2.94 -0.94 7.38
C PRO A 76 2.55 -0.71 5.91
N LEU A 77 1.39 -0.11 5.66
CA LEU A 77 0.87 0.16 4.31
C LEU A 77 1.16 1.58 3.83
N ALA A 78 1.81 2.43 4.66
CA ALA A 78 2.11 3.80 4.30
C ALA A 78 2.98 3.88 3.03
N ASN A 79 2.60 4.77 2.11
CA ASN A 79 3.31 4.99 0.84
C ASN A 79 3.43 3.78 -0.10
N LEU A 80 2.68 2.71 0.15
CA LEU A 80 2.59 1.58 -0.76
C LEU A 80 1.47 1.80 -1.79
N ASP A 81 1.69 1.30 -3.00
CA ASP A 81 0.60 1.14 -3.96
C ASP A 81 -0.32 -0.02 -3.52
N PRO A 82 -1.57 -0.10 -4.02
CA PRO A 82 -2.54 -1.09 -3.56
C PRO A 82 -2.04 -2.54 -3.64
N LYS A 83 -1.31 -2.88 -4.71
CA LYS A 83 -0.79 -4.25 -4.89
C LYS A 83 0.31 -4.55 -3.86
N SER A 84 1.25 -3.62 -3.67
CA SER A 84 2.30 -3.76 -2.65
C SER A 84 1.71 -3.81 -1.24
N GLY A 85 0.63 -3.07 -0.98
CA GLY A 85 -0.11 -3.14 0.28
C GLY A 85 -0.71 -4.53 0.52
N GLN A 86 -1.41 -5.10 -0.47
CA GLN A 86 -1.94 -6.46 -0.37
C GLN A 86 -0.84 -7.50 -0.15
N ASP A 87 0.26 -7.42 -0.92
CA ASP A 87 1.40 -8.33 -0.77
C ASP A 87 2.00 -8.26 0.65
N THR A 88 1.97 -7.07 1.28
CA THR A 88 2.42 -6.86 2.66
C THR A 88 1.47 -7.53 3.67
N ILE A 89 0.17 -7.33 3.54
CA ILE A 89 -0.81 -8.00 4.42
C ILE A 89 -0.76 -9.52 4.24
N ASP A 90 -0.60 -10.01 3.01
CA ASP A 90 -0.43 -11.44 2.73
C ASP A 90 0.83 -12.01 3.42
N LEU A 91 1.90 -11.24 3.43
CA LEU A 91 3.13 -11.63 4.10
C LEU A 91 2.95 -11.70 5.62
N ILE A 92 2.32 -10.67 6.22
CA ILE A 92 2.02 -10.62 7.65
C ILE A 92 1.11 -11.80 8.07
N ASP A 93 0.04 -12.06 7.32
CA ASP A 93 -0.89 -13.17 7.57
C ASP A 93 -0.16 -14.53 7.49
N ARG A 94 0.70 -14.72 6.49
CA ARG A 94 1.50 -15.94 6.34
C ARG A 94 2.43 -16.16 7.54
N LEU A 95 3.14 -15.12 7.97
CA LEU A 95 4.03 -15.20 9.12
C LEU A 95 3.27 -15.49 10.40
N HIS A 96 2.15 -14.82 10.62
CA HIS A 96 1.25 -15.12 11.76
C HIS A 96 0.86 -16.60 11.82
N ARG A 97 0.45 -17.18 10.67
CA ARG A 97 0.01 -18.58 10.61
C ARG A 97 1.15 -19.59 10.71
N GLN A 98 2.30 -19.28 10.11
CA GLN A 98 3.43 -20.24 10.06
C GLN A 98 4.25 -20.25 11.35
N GLU A 99 4.49 -19.08 11.93
CA GLU A 99 5.35 -18.92 13.10
C GLU A 99 4.54 -18.85 14.41
N GLY A 100 3.20 -18.75 14.33
CA GLY A 100 2.33 -18.66 15.52
C GLY A 100 2.50 -17.35 16.31
N THR A 101 3.00 -16.30 15.67
CA THR A 101 3.27 -15.01 16.32
C THR A 101 1.98 -14.22 16.59
N THR A 102 1.93 -13.51 17.71
CA THR A 102 0.88 -12.53 17.96
C THR A 102 1.15 -11.27 17.13
N THR A 103 0.20 -10.84 16.32
CA THR A 103 0.38 -9.71 15.43
C THR A 103 -0.53 -8.55 15.81
N ILE A 104 0.03 -7.35 15.93
CA ILE A 104 -0.70 -6.10 16.16
C ILE A 104 -0.39 -5.18 14.98
N ILE A 105 -1.44 -4.74 14.27
CA ILE A 105 -1.32 -3.83 13.14
C ILE A 105 -2.02 -2.52 13.50
N ILE A 106 -1.29 -1.40 13.47
CA ILE A 106 -1.83 -0.05 13.62
C ILE A 106 -2.02 0.50 12.21
N GLU A 107 -3.24 0.77 11.83
CA GLU A 107 -3.60 1.28 10.49
C GLU A 107 -4.88 2.11 10.54
N HIS A 108 -4.95 3.08 9.63
CA HIS A 108 -6.15 3.87 9.41
C HIS A 108 -6.97 3.38 8.19
N ARG A 109 -6.44 2.48 7.39
CA ARG A 109 -7.08 1.85 6.22
C ARG A 109 -7.62 0.47 6.58
N LEU A 110 -8.74 0.43 7.32
CA LEU A 110 -9.34 -0.80 7.83
C LEU A 110 -9.65 -1.80 6.71
N GLU A 111 -10.11 -1.34 5.54
CA GLU A 111 -10.43 -2.19 4.40
C GLU A 111 -9.22 -3.02 3.92
N ASP A 112 -8.03 -2.39 3.89
CA ASP A 112 -6.81 -3.06 3.46
C ASP A 112 -6.37 -4.15 4.46
N VAL A 113 -6.58 -3.91 5.77
CA VAL A 113 -6.27 -4.89 6.82
C VAL A 113 -7.27 -6.05 6.79
N LEU A 114 -8.56 -5.76 6.60
CA LEU A 114 -9.63 -6.76 6.49
C LEU A 114 -9.56 -7.61 5.21
N TYR A 115 -8.62 -7.33 4.31
CA TYR A 115 -8.30 -8.21 3.18
C TYR A 115 -7.89 -9.62 3.64
N ARG A 116 -7.38 -9.74 4.87
CA ARG A 116 -7.15 -11.01 5.57
C ARG A 116 -7.94 -11.07 6.87
N HIS A 117 -8.05 -12.27 7.42
CA HIS A 117 -8.77 -12.48 8.67
C HIS A 117 -8.14 -11.69 9.81
N VAL A 118 -8.99 -11.02 10.59
CA VAL A 118 -8.62 -10.25 11.78
C VAL A 118 -9.50 -10.71 12.93
N ASP A 119 -8.89 -11.20 14.02
CA ASP A 119 -9.62 -11.71 15.18
C ASP A 119 -10.33 -10.59 15.94
N ARG A 120 -9.69 -9.41 16.04
CA ARG A 120 -10.16 -8.32 16.88
C ARG A 120 -9.71 -6.96 16.35
N VAL A 121 -10.62 -6.00 16.38
CA VAL A 121 -10.34 -4.59 16.09
C VAL A 121 -10.51 -3.75 17.35
N VAL A 122 -9.58 -2.85 17.57
CA VAL A 122 -9.63 -1.82 18.62
C VAL A 122 -9.70 -0.46 17.94
N LEU A 123 -10.80 0.26 18.16
CA LEU A 123 -10.97 1.63 17.67
C LEU A 123 -10.58 2.61 18.79
N ILE A 124 -9.62 3.48 18.48
CA ILE A 124 -9.12 4.50 19.41
C ILE A 124 -9.40 5.87 18.84
N ASN A 125 -9.97 6.77 19.66
CA ASN A 125 -10.07 8.19 19.37
C ASN A 125 -9.88 9.00 20.65
N ASP A 126 -9.21 10.15 20.55
CA ASP A 126 -8.90 11.04 21.68
C ASP A 126 -8.28 10.31 22.91
N GLY A 127 -7.43 9.32 22.65
CA GLY A 127 -6.77 8.53 23.70
C GLY A 127 -7.69 7.55 24.44
N GLN A 128 -8.90 7.31 23.94
CA GLN A 128 -9.87 6.40 24.53
C GLN A 128 -10.20 5.26 23.56
N ILE A 129 -10.45 4.08 24.12
CA ILE A 129 -10.96 2.94 23.35
C ILE A 129 -12.47 3.11 23.22
N LEU A 130 -12.92 3.33 21.99
CA LEU A 130 -14.34 3.44 21.65
C LEU A 130 -14.97 2.10 21.30
N PHE A 131 -14.17 1.19 20.77
CA PHE A 131 -14.60 -0.16 20.43
C PHE A 131 -13.45 -1.14 20.64
N ASN A 132 -13.80 -2.35 21.08
CA ASN A 132 -12.86 -3.46 21.24
C ASN A 132 -13.63 -4.77 21.04
N GLY A 133 -13.52 -5.39 19.87
CA GLY A 133 -14.30 -6.58 19.56
C GLY A 133 -14.07 -7.12 18.16
N ASN A 134 -14.96 -8.00 17.74
CA ASN A 134 -14.93 -8.60 16.41
C ASN A 134 -15.19 -7.55 15.32
N PRO A 135 -14.48 -7.61 14.18
CA PRO A 135 -14.67 -6.68 13.06
C PRO A 135 -16.12 -6.60 12.55
N ASP A 136 -16.85 -7.71 12.46
CA ASP A 136 -18.25 -7.70 12.03
C ASP A 136 -19.13 -6.82 12.92
N GLN A 137 -18.89 -6.87 14.23
CA GLN A 137 -19.64 -6.05 15.19
C GLN A 137 -19.34 -4.56 15.00
N LEU A 138 -18.09 -4.18 14.70
CA LEU A 138 -17.73 -2.80 14.40
C LEU A 138 -18.41 -2.31 13.14
N LEU A 139 -18.41 -3.10 12.07
CA LEU A 139 -18.99 -2.75 10.77
C LEU A 139 -20.51 -2.62 10.77
N LYS A 140 -21.19 -3.19 11.78
CA LYS A 140 -22.62 -2.98 12.01
C LYS A 140 -22.95 -1.61 12.61
N THR A 141 -21.97 -0.93 13.18
CA THR A 141 -22.14 0.39 13.84
C THR A 141 -21.83 1.54 12.89
N SER A 142 -22.14 2.78 13.32
CA SER A 142 -21.71 4.04 12.67
C SER A 142 -20.40 4.59 13.23
N LEU A 143 -19.76 3.90 14.17
CA LEU A 143 -18.61 4.41 14.91
C LEU A 143 -17.44 4.87 14.03
N LEU A 144 -17.17 4.19 12.91
CA LEU A 144 -16.11 4.60 11.98
C LEU A 144 -16.43 5.99 11.38
N GLN A 145 -17.64 6.18 10.87
CA GLN A 145 -18.07 7.43 10.24
C GLN A 145 -18.13 8.57 11.26
N GLU A 146 -18.68 8.32 12.45
CA GLU A 146 -18.79 9.31 13.53
C GLU A 146 -17.42 9.82 14.00
N ASN A 147 -16.39 8.99 13.86
CA ASN A 147 -15.02 9.34 14.26
C ASN A 147 -14.11 9.71 13.08
N GLY A 148 -14.67 9.97 11.89
CA GLY A 148 -13.91 10.40 10.71
C GLY A 148 -13.00 9.34 10.12
N ILE A 149 -13.20 8.07 10.48
CA ILE A 149 -12.45 6.94 9.92
C ILE A 149 -13.22 6.40 8.72
N ARG A 150 -12.49 6.16 7.64
CA ARG A 150 -13.07 5.63 6.42
C ARG A 150 -13.60 4.22 6.66
N GLU A 151 -14.90 4.04 6.49
CA GLU A 151 -15.54 2.74 6.43
C GLU A 151 -15.09 1.99 5.16
N PRO A 152 -14.95 0.66 5.16
CA PRO A 152 -14.71 -0.10 3.95
C PRO A 152 -15.73 0.24 2.85
N LEU A 153 -15.25 0.42 1.61
CA LEU A 153 -16.09 0.91 0.52
C LEU A 153 -17.29 0.01 0.24
N TYR A 154 -17.11 -1.32 0.33
CA TYR A 154 -18.21 -2.27 0.14
C TYR A 154 -19.28 -2.11 1.21
N ILE A 155 -18.94 -1.82 2.47
CA ILE A 155 -19.91 -1.56 3.56
C ILE A 155 -20.71 -0.28 3.27
N SER A 156 -20.02 0.80 2.91
CA SER A 156 -20.69 2.07 2.53
C SER A 156 -21.64 1.87 1.33
N THR A 157 -21.22 1.02 0.37
CA THR A 157 -22.05 0.68 -0.79
C THR A 157 -23.27 -0.12 -0.39
N LEU A 158 -23.12 -1.12 0.47
CA LEU A 158 -24.23 -1.94 0.98
C LEU A 158 -25.24 -1.07 1.74
N ARG A 159 -24.79 -0.15 2.60
CA ARG A 159 -25.65 0.83 3.29
C ARG A 159 -26.42 1.71 2.31
N ALA A 160 -25.75 2.23 1.28
CA ALA A 160 -26.38 3.08 0.28
C ALA A 160 -27.45 2.33 -0.54
N LEU A 161 -27.31 1.02 -0.70
CA LEU A 161 -28.26 0.15 -1.37
C LEU A 161 -29.38 -0.36 -0.44
N GLY A 162 -29.37 0.02 0.84
CA GLY A 162 -30.38 -0.40 1.81
C GLY A 162 -30.24 -1.85 2.28
N TYR A 163 -29.04 -2.42 2.16
CA TYR A 163 -28.74 -3.75 2.66
C TYR A 163 -28.87 -3.79 4.20
N PRO A 164 -29.50 -4.83 4.79
CA PRO A 164 -29.72 -4.93 6.23
C PRO A 164 -28.44 -5.31 6.98
N ILE A 165 -27.49 -4.35 7.09
CA ILE A 165 -26.16 -4.56 7.68
C ILE A 165 -26.25 -5.03 9.14
N GLU A 166 -27.24 -4.57 9.89
CA GLU A 166 -27.40 -4.92 11.31
C GLU A 166 -27.66 -6.42 11.52
N ASP A 167 -28.34 -7.05 10.57
CA ASP A 167 -28.70 -8.47 10.60
C ASP A 167 -27.69 -9.36 9.85
N ALA A 168 -26.74 -8.76 9.14
CA ALA A 168 -25.79 -9.47 8.29
C ALA A 168 -24.72 -10.18 9.12
N GLU A 169 -24.19 -11.26 8.57
CA GLU A 169 -23.03 -12.00 9.10
C GLU A 169 -21.85 -11.87 8.12
N HIS A 170 -20.65 -12.12 8.63
CA HIS A 170 -19.42 -12.14 7.83
C HIS A 170 -19.11 -10.84 7.09
N LEU A 171 -19.47 -9.70 7.67
CA LEU A 171 -19.22 -8.37 7.08
C LEU A 171 -17.73 -8.04 6.96
N ALA A 172 -16.87 -8.63 7.78
CA ALA A 172 -15.44 -8.38 7.76
C ALA A 172 -14.73 -8.90 6.49
N SER A 173 -15.36 -9.80 5.76
CA SER A 173 -14.84 -10.37 4.51
C SER A 173 -15.76 -10.02 3.35
N VAL A 174 -15.29 -9.16 2.44
CA VAL A 174 -16.06 -8.81 1.22
C VAL A 174 -16.47 -10.03 0.38
N TRP A 175 -15.72 -11.13 0.51
CA TRP A 175 -15.98 -12.37 -0.23
C TRP A 175 -17.08 -13.24 0.37
N GLU A 176 -17.42 -12.99 1.64
CA GLU A 176 -18.39 -13.81 2.39
C GLU A 176 -19.73 -13.11 2.60
N VAL A 177 -19.82 -11.82 2.23
CA VAL A 177 -21.08 -11.07 2.29
C VAL A 177 -22.10 -11.69 1.33
N ASP A 178 -23.27 -12.08 1.85
CA ASP A 178 -24.35 -12.58 1.02
C ASP A 178 -25.11 -11.42 0.34
N VAL A 179 -24.83 -11.22 -0.93
CA VAL A 179 -25.47 -10.20 -1.77
C VAL A 179 -26.57 -10.77 -2.69
N ALA A 180 -26.92 -12.05 -2.54
CA ALA A 180 -27.88 -12.70 -3.45
C ALA A 180 -29.28 -12.04 -3.42
N SER A 181 -29.66 -11.44 -2.29
CA SER A 181 -30.92 -10.74 -2.12
C SER A 181 -30.89 -9.26 -2.51
N LEU A 182 -29.71 -8.74 -2.87
CA LEU A 182 -29.52 -7.31 -3.15
C LEU A 182 -30.15 -6.95 -4.50
N THR A 183 -31.16 -6.09 -4.48
CA THR A 183 -31.76 -5.55 -5.71
C THR A 183 -31.16 -4.16 -5.95
N VAL A 184 -30.31 -4.03 -6.97
CA VAL A 184 -29.78 -2.73 -7.38
C VAL A 184 -30.86 -1.99 -8.16
N GLY A 185 -31.39 -0.91 -7.60
CA GLY A 185 -32.29 0.00 -8.28
C GLY A 185 -31.61 0.75 -9.44
N GLN A 186 -32.37 1.55 -10.17
CA GLN A 186 -31.81 2.44 -11.17
C GLN A 186 -30.82 3.42 -10.51
N LEU A 187 -29.55 3.35 -10.89
CA LEU A 187 -28.57 4.35 -10.48
C LEU A 187 -28.94 5.71 -11.14
N PRO A 188 -28.80 6.82 -10.40
CA PRO A 188 -29.02 8.13 -11.00
C PRO A 188 -28.03 8.33 -12.16
N ALA A 189 -28.50 8.92 -13.25
CA ALA A 189 -27.63 9.27 -14.35
C ALA A 189 -26.58 10.28 -13.86
N LEU A 190 -25.32 9.93 -14.02
CA LEU A 190 -24.24 10.88 -13.75
C LEU A 190 -24.22 11.90 -14.91
N HIS A 191 -24.50 13.15 -14.58
CA HIS A 191 -24.28 14.27 -15.50
C HIS A 191 -22.84 14.73 -15.34
N PHE A 192 -22.03 14.51 -16.38
CA PHE A 192 -20.72 15.11 -16.47
C PHE A 192 -20.89 16.50 -17.14
N GLU A 193 -20.32 17.53 -16.56
CA GLU A 193 -20.21 18.82 -17.21
C GLU A 193 -19.35 18.62 -18.48
N SER A 194 -19.71 19.29 -19.56
CA SER A 194 -18.96 19.22 -20.81
C SER A 194 -17.54 19.75 -20.56
N GLU A 195 -16.53 18.95 -20.86
CA GLU A 195 -15.15 19.38 -20.83
C GLU A 195 -14.92 20.51 -21.83
N SER A 196 -14.03 21.45 -21.51
CA SER A 196 -13.59 22.49 -22.43
C SER A 196 -12.86 21.84 -23.61
N GLU A 197 -13.16 22.23 -24.82
CA GLU A 197 -12.40 21.81 -26.03
C GLU A 197 -11.03 22.49 -26.14
N GLU A 198 -10.75 23.50 -25.30
CA GLU A 198 -9.50 24.26 -25.32
C GLU A 198 -8.36 23.42 -24.73
N VAL A 199 -7.41 23.04 -25.58
CA VAL A 199 -6.20 22.30 -25.17
C VAL A 199 -5.25 23.26 -24.45
N LEU A 200 -4.93 22.94 -23.20
CA LEU A 200 -4.02 23.71 -22.34
C LEU A 200 -2.58 23.21 -22.44
N LEU A 201 -2.41 21.88 -22.40
CA LEU A 201 -1.10 21.23 -22.41
C LEU A 201 -1.17 19.97 -23.27
N GLU A 202 -0.14 19.76 -24.07
CA GLU A 202 -0.02 18.56 -24.89
C GLU A 202 1.41 18.02 -24.83
N THR A 203 1.54 16.71 -24.81
CA THR A 203 2.84 16.04 -24.91
C THR A 203 2.83 15.09 -26.09
N ASN A 204 3.88 15.14 -26.89
CA ASN A 204 4.03 14.30 -28.08
C ASN A 204 5.35 13.53 -27.99
N HIS A 205 5.26 12.21 -27.97
CA HIS A 205 6.40 11.26 -27.91
C HIS A 205 7.39 11.60 -26.81
N LEU A 206 6.90 11.84 -25.58
CA LEU A 206 7.73 12.27 -24.47
C LEU A 206 8.50 11.09 -23.87
N HIS A 207 9.83 11.20 -23.89
CA HIS A 207 10.74 10.19 -23.34
C HIS A 207 11.63 10.80 -22.28
N PHE A 208 11.94 10.02 -21.23
CA PHE A 208 12.93 10.45 -20.26
C PHE A 208 13.64 9.24 -19.62
N SER A 209 14.96 9.34 -19.49
CA SER A 209 15.81 8.33 -18.86
C SER A 209 16.64 8.96 -17.75
N TYR A 210 16.68 8.30 -16.61
CA TYR A 210 17.78 8.47 -15.65
C TYR A 210 18.99 7.64 -16.13
N PRO A 211 20.20 7.86 -15.60
CA PRO A 211 21.41 7.19 -16.10
C PRO A 211 21.30 5.67 -16.27
N GLU A 212 20.53 5.02 -15.41
CA GLU A 212 20.43 3.56 -15.37
C GLU A 212 19.07 3.02 -15.89
N LYS A 213 18.10 3.90 -16.15
CA LYS A 213 16.72 3.44 -16.45
C LYS A 213 15.92 4.44 -17.24
N GLN A 214 15.37 3.99 -18.38
CA GLN A 214 14.32 4.73 -19.07
C GLN A 214 13.01 4.66 -18.26
N VAL A 215 12.44 5.82 -17.93
CA VAL A 215 11.26 5.94 -17.07
C VAL A 215 10.03 6.40 -17.85
N LEU A 216 10.14 7.42 -18.68
CA LEU A 216 9.06 7.83 -19.58
C LEU A 216 9.32 7.23 -20.97
N LYS A 217 8.29 6.62 -21.54
CA LYS A 217 8.39 5.88 -22.80
C LYS A 217 7.19 6.26 -23.66
N ASP A 218 7.43 7.14 -24.63
CA ASP A 218 6.42 7.52 -25.62
C ASP A 218 5.11 8.02 -24.97
N ILE A 219 5.22 9.01 -24.07
CA ILE A 219 4.06 9.58 -23.39
C ILE A 219 3.39 10.61 -24.30
N ASN A 220 2.18 10.31 -24.67
CA ASN A 220 1.29 11.18 -25.44
C ASN A 220 0.08 11.50 -24.57
N LEU A 221 -0.13 12.78 -24.25
CA LEU A 221 -1.15 13.22 -23.30
C LEU A 221 -1.66 14.60 -23.72
N THR A 222 -2.96 14.77 -23.73
CA THR A 222 -3.61 16.06 -23.95
C THR A 222 -4.38 16.42 -22.70
N ILE A 223 -4.23 17.64 -22.21
CA ILE A 223 -4.91 18.17 -21.03
C ILE A 223 -5.69 19.43 -21.43
N HIS A 224 -6.97 19.44 -21.13
CA HIS A 224 -7.86 20.53 -21.46
C HIS A 224 -7.96 21.56 -20.31
N LYS A 225 -8.36 22.75 -20.63
CA LYS A 225 -8.54 23.83 -19.66
C LYS A 225 -9.69 23.50 -18.71
N GLY A 226 -9.39 23.55 -17.40
CA GLY A 226 -10.37 23.22 -16.34
C GLY A 226 -10.54 21.73 -16.06
N GLU A 227 -9.85 20.86 -16.82
CA GLU A 227 -9.87 19.42 -16.60
C GLU A 227 -9.24 19.03 -15.24
N ARG A 228 -9.79 18.00 -14.62
CA ARG A 228 -9.23 17.34 -13.43
C ARG A 228 -8.65 16.00 -13.82
N LEU A 229 -7.35 15.94 -14.09
CA LEU A 229 -6.65 14.75 -14.49
C LEU A 229 -6.06 14.01 -13.28
N ALA A 230 -6.36 12.72 -13.14
CA ALA A 230 -5.73 11.84 -12.17
C ALA A 230 -4.69 10.94 -12.84
N ILE A 231 -3.42 11.04 -12.41
CA ILE A 231 -2.33 10.17 -12.87
C ILE A 231 -2.15 9.04 -11.87
N VAL A 232 -2.54 7.82 -12.25
CA VAL A 232 -2.49 6.63 -11.39
C VAL A 232 -1.50 5.59 -11.90
N GLY A 233 -1.04 4.71 -11.02
CA GLY A 233 -0.11 3.63 -11.36
C GLY A 233 0.71 3.19 -10.15
N LYS A 234 1.33 2.02 -10.25
CA LYS A 234 2.18 1.45 -9.20
C LYS A 234 3.39 2.32 -8.86
N ASN A 235 4.03 2.06 -7.73
CA ASN A 235 5.27 2.74 -7.35
C ASN A 235 6.37 2.46 -8.37
N GLY A 236 7.14 3.51 -8.72
CA GLY A 236 8.16 3.44 -9.77
C GLY A 236 7.65 3.45 -11.22
N ALA A 237 6.34 3.63 -11.47
CA ALA A 237 5.77 3.70 -12.82
C ALA A 237 6.10 4.99 -13.60
N GLY A 238 6.72 5.99 -12.97
CA GLY A 238 7.10 7.23 -13.64
C GLY A 238 6.17 8.42 -13.37
N LYS A 239 5.13 8.29 -12.51
CA LYS A 239 4.17 9.38 -12.21
C LYS A 239 4.85 10.69 -11.78
N SER A 240 5.74 10.63 -10.80
CA SER A 240 6.49 11.79 -10.31
C SER A 240 7.49 12.33 -11.34
N THR A 241 8.03 11.46 -12.21
CA THR A 241 8.89 11.88 -13.33
C THR A 241 8.09 12.63 -14.37
N LEU A 242 6.89 12.14 -14.72
CA LEU A 242 5.97 12.85 -15.61
C LEU A 242 5.59 14.21 -15.03
N ALA A 243 5.19 14.26 -13.75
CA ALA A 243 4.88 15.54 -13.10
C ALA A 243 6.06 16.53 -13.15
N LYS A 244 7.28 16.06 -12.90
CA LYS A 244 8.50 16.89 -13.00
C LYS A 244 8.74 17.39 -14.42
N ALA A 245 8.46 16.56 -15.45
CA ALA A 245 8.57 16.94 -16.85
C ALA A 245 7.55 18.03 -17.20
N LEU A 246 6.28 17.84 -16.84
CA LEU A 246 5.21 18.80 -17.07
C LEU A 246 5.45 20.15 -16.36
N CYS A 247 6.10 20.14 -15.19
CA CYS A 247 6.46 21.34 -14.44
C CYS A 247 7.82 21.95 -14.86
N GLY A 248 8.52 21.38 -15.86
CA GLY A 248 9.81 21.91 -16.33
C GLY A 248 11.00 21.66 -15.41
N PHE A 249 10.87 20.80 -14.36
CA PHE A 249 11.99 20.44 -13.49
C PHE A 249 13.00 19.50 -14.13
N ILE A 250 12.59 18.77 -15.16
CA ILE A 250 13.44 17.93 -16.00
C ILE A 250 13.11 18.21 -17.46
N ARG A 251 14.09 17.99 -18.35
CA ARG A 251 13.90 18.16 -19.79
C ARG A 251 13.79 16.78 -20.44
N PRO A 252 12.59 16.34 -20.80
CA PRO A 252 12.39 15.13 -21.58
C PRO A 252 12.76 15.34 -23.06
N GLU A 253 12.93 14.25 -23.78
CA GLU A 253 12.94 14.24 -25.24
C GLU A 253 11.48 14.18 -25.74
N GLY A 254 11.21 14.67 -26.93
CA GLY A 254 9.87 14.83 -27.50
C GLY A 254 9.38 16.28 -27.41
N GLU A 255 8.08 16.48 -27.53
CA GLU A 255 7.48 17.81 -27.52
C GLU A 255 6.59 17.98 -26.28
N LEU A 256 6.71 19.15 -25.68
CA LEU A 256 5.81 19.63 -24.62
C LEU A 256 5.28 21.00 -25.08
N LEU A 257 3.98 21.10 -25.27
CA LEU A 257 3.30 22.28 -25.78
C LEU A 257 2.40 22.86 -24.68
N TRP A 258 2.52 24.15 -24.45
CA TRP A 258 1.62 24.95 -23.63
C TRP A 258 0.86 25.95 -24.50
N ASN A 259 -0.47 25.86 -24.55
CA ASN A 259 -1.32 26.65 -25.46
C ASN A 259 -0.80 26.58 -26.90
N GLY A 260 -0.38 25.40 -27.37
CA GLY A 260 0.16 25.19 -28.70
C GLY A 260 1.58 25.69 -28.94
N GLN A 261 2.25 26.23 -27.93
CA GLN A 261 3.65 26.70 -28.03
C GLN A 261 4.60 25.74 -27.32
N SER A 262 5.69 25.38 -27.96
CA SER A 262 6.73 24.53 -27.38
C SER A 262 7.41 25.21 -26.20
N ILE A 263 7.57 24.50 -25.09
CA ILE A 263 8.20 24.97 -23.86
C ILE A 263 9.38 24.07 -23.43
#